data_1ce5ec015cd785f8ecbe5132994b4a5a
#
_entry.id   1ce5ec015cd785f8ecbe5132994b4a5a
#
_cell.length_a   1.000
_cell.length_b   1.000
_cell.length_c   1.000
_cell.angle_alpha   90.00
_cell.angle_beta   90.00
_cell.angle_gamma   90.00
#
_symmetry.space_group_name_H-M   'P 1'
#
loop_
_entity.id
_entity.type
_entity.pdbx_description
1 polymer ?
#
loop_
_entity_poly.entity_id
_entity_poly.type
_entity_poly.pdbx_seq_one_letter_code
_entity_poly.pdbx_strand_id
1 'polypeptide(L)'
;MKGKMLIVSAPSGSGKSTIVQWLMKEHPELSLYFSVSCTSRAPRGAEQDGVEYFFLTPEEFKTKIQNNEFLEYEEVYENRFYGTLKQQVERQREAGQNVVFDVDVKGGVNIKKYYGDEALSLFIQPPSVEELRRRLEGRATDTAEAIAQRLAKAEYELTFAPQFDRVIVNDDLNAAKQEALQIVQDFLK
;
A
#
# COMPACT_ATOMS: atom_id res chain seq x y z
N MET A 1 -9.24 -15.85 -15.88
CA MET A 1 -9.64 -15.87 -14.46
C MET A 1 -9.62 -14.42 -13.96
N LYS A 2 -10.48 -14.06 -13.01
CA LYS A 2 -10.48 -12.74 -12.38
C LYS A 2 -9.23 -12.60 -11.52
N GLY A 3 -8.55 -11.45 -11.60
CA GLY A 3 -7.34 -11.20 -10.81
C GLY A 3 -7.60 -11.18 -9.31
N LYS A 4 -6.60 -11.55 -8.52
CA LYS A 4 -6.60 -11.50 -7.05
C LYS A 4 -5.99 -10.18 -6.55
N MET A 5 -6.05 -9.93 -5.26
CA MET A 5 -5.55 -8.71 -4.66
C MET A 5 -4.38 -8.98 -3.71
N LEU A 6 -3.36 -8.13 -3.78
CA LEU A 6 -2.20 -8.11 -2.90
C LEU A 6 -2.18 -6.78 -2.14
N ILE A 7 -2.40 -6.82 -0.86
CA ILE A 7 -2.38 -5.66 0.04
C ILE A 7 -1.04 -5.67 0.76
N VAL A 8 -0.28 -4.58 0.66
CA VAL A 8 1.01 -4.46 1.33
C VAL A 8 1.03 -3.20 2.17
N SER A 9 1.25 -3.37 3.46
CA SER A 9 1.41 -2.28 4.42
C SER A 9 2.71 -2.42 5.20
N ALA A 10 3.25 -1.31 5.64
CA ALA A 10 4.50 -1.28 6.40
C ALA A 10 4.71 0.08 7.04
N PRO A 11 5.44 0.17 8.15
CA PRO A 11 5.98 1.43 8.61
C PRO A 11 6.93 2.06 7.59
N SER A 12 6.97 3.39 7.57
CA SER A 12 7.89 4.13 6.69
C SER A 12 9.35 3.71 6.95
N GLY A 13 10.07 3.31 5.91
CA GLY A 13 11.47 2.85 6.04
C GLY A 13 11.64 1.34 6.19
N SER A 14 10.56 0.56 6.24
CA SER A 14 10.62 -0.92 6.37
C SER A 14 11.03 -1.65 5.08
N GLY A 15 11.15 -0.96 3.93
CA GLY A 15 11.55 -1.58 2.66
C GLY A 15 10.39 -2.05 1.78
N LYS A 16 9.14 -1.73 2.11
CA LYS A 16 7.93 -2.10 1.36
C LYS A 16 8.04 -1.84 -0.14
N SER A 17 8.28 -0.57 -0.52
CA SER A 17 8.32 -0.17 -1.93
C SER A 17 9.41 -0.91 -2.71
N THR A 18 10.56 -1.19 -2.08
CA THR A 18 11.66 -1.96 -2.69
C THR A 18 11.23 -3.39 -2.99
N ILE A 19 10.53 -4.04 -2.06
CA ILE A 19 10.06 -5.43 -2.22
C ILE A 19 8.97 -5.48 -3.29
N VAL A 20 7.97 -4.58 -3.23
CA VAL A 20 6.85 -4.55 -4.19
C VAL A 20 7.34 -4.26 -5.61
N GLN A 21 8.21 -3.25 -5.79
CA GLN A 21 8.77 -2.93 -7.09
C GLN A 21 9.62 -4.08 -7.65
N TRP A 22 10.37 -4.78 -6.80
CA TRP A 22 11.14 -5.94 -7.21
C TRP A 22 10.23 -7.08 -7.68
N LEU A 23 9.16 -7.40 -6.93
CA LEU A 23 8.17 -8.40 -7.35
C LEU A 23 7.58 -8.05 -8.72
N MET A 24 7.16 -6.81 -8.92
CA MET A 24 6.54 -6.39 -10.18
C MET A 24 7.50 -6.39 -11.37
N LYS A 25 8.77 -6.02 -11.13
CA LYS A 25 9.76 -5.88 -12.21
C LYS A 25 10.41 -7.21 -12.59
N GLU A 26 10.81 -8.00 -11.59
CA GLU A 26 11.58 -9.22 -11.83
C GLU A 26 10.67 -10.46 -12.00
N HIS A 27 9.37 -10.35 -11.65
CA HIS A 27 8.39 -11.42 -11.72
C HIS A 27 7.12 -11.01 -12.47
N PRO A 28 7.25 -10.65 -13.78
CA PRO A 28 6.10 -10.23 -14.60
C PRO A 28 5.03 -11.33 -14.75
N GLU A 29 5.40 -12.60 -14.55
CA GLU A 29 4.48 -13.73 -14.55
C GLU A 29 3.40 -13.64 -13.45
N LEU A 30 3.65 -12.88 -12.39
CA LEU A 30 2.67 -12.64 -11.32
C LEU A 30 1.55 -11.68 -11.74
N SER A 31 1.69 -11.01 -12.89
CA SER A 31 0.71 -10.05 -13.42
C SER A 31 0.24 -9.03 -12.37
N LEU A 32 1.18 -8.48 -11.61
CA LEU A 32 0.93 -7.50 -10.57
C LEU A 32 0.85 -6.08 -11.15
N TYR A 33 -0.22 -5.36 -10.82
CA TYR A 33 -0.45 -3.97 -11.24
C TYR A 33 -0.88 -3.13 -10.05
N PHE A 34 -0.31 -1.94 -9.89
CA PHE A 34 -0.76 -1.04 -8.84
C PHE A 34 -2.21 -0.61 -9.03
N SER A 35 -2.92 -0.52 -7.93
CA SER A 35 -4.17 0.23 -7.86
C SER A 35 -3.86 1.71 -7.97
N VAL A 36 -4.40 2.39 -8.97
CA VAL A 36 -4.29 3.83 -9.10
C VAL A 36 -5.33 4.48 -8.19
N SER A 37 -4.86 5.18 -7.14
CA SER A 37 -5.73 5.85 -6.17
C SER A 37 -6.31 7.15 -6.74
N CYS A 38 -7.42 7.61 -6.16
CA CYS A 38 -7.96 8.94 -6.40
C CYS A 38 -7.41 9.93 -5.38
N THR A 39 -7.30 11.19 -5.78
CA THR A 39 -7.00 12.30 -4.85
C THR A 39 -7.77 13.56 -5.23
N SER A 40 -8.09 14.38 -4.23
CA SER A 40 -8.72 15.70 -4.45
C SER A 40 -7.73 16.86 -4.48
N ARG A 41 -6.41 16.58 -4.39
CA ARG A 41 -5.41 17.61 -4.62
C ARG A 41 -5.16 17.82 -6.11
N ALA A 42 -4.72 19.01 -6.47
CA ALA A 42 -4.24 19.27 -7.82
C ALA A 42 -2.98 18.43 -8.17
N PRO A 43 -2.80 18.06 -9.45
CA PRO A 43 -1.58 17.43 -9.95
C PRO A 43 -0.32 18.26 -9.60
N ARG A 44 0.80 17.59 -9.38
CA ARG A 44 2.10 18.21 -9.11
C ARG A 44 3.05 17.91 -10.27
N GLY A 45 3.74 18.96 -10.75
CA GLY A 45 4.73 18.78 -11.80
C GLY A 45 4.16 18.10 -13.05
N ALA A 46 4.68 16.92 -13.40
CA ALA A 46 4.32 16.15 -14.57
C ALA A 46 3.31 15.03 -14.30
N GLU A 47 2.68 14.99 -13.13
CA GLU A 47 1.67 13.97 -12.81
C GLU A 47 0.50 14.02 -13.80
N GLN A 48 0.05 12.85 -14.25
CA GLN A 48 -1.02 12.69 -15.24
C GLN A 48 -2.22 11.97 -14.63
N ASP A 49 -3.41 12.40 -15.03
CA ASP A 49 -4.66 11.75 -14.62
C ASP A 49 -4.70 10.31 -15.12
N GLY A 50 -5.05 9.39 -14.20
CA GLY A 50 -5.10 7.95 -14.49
C GLY A 50 -3.76 7.24 -14.49
N VAL A 51 -2.64 7.95 -14.27
CA VAL A 51 -1.28 7.38 -14.18
C VAL A 51 -0.82 7.35 -12.73
N GLU A 52 -0.52 8.50 -12.13
CA GLU A 52 -0.13 8.58 -10.72
C GLU A 52 -1.36 8.56 -9.81
N TYR A 53 -2.40 9.30 -10.18
CA TYR A 53 -3.68 9.38 -9.49
C TYR A 53 -4.81 9.63 -10.50
N PHE A 54 -6.05 9.31 -10.08
CA PHE A 54 -7.24 9.94 -10.63
C PHE A 54 -7.49 11.23 -9.86
N PHE A 55 -7.41 12.37 -10.54
CA PHE A 55 -7.59 13.69 -9.91
C PHE A 55 -9.08 14.07 -9.95
N LEU A 56 -9.66 14.26 -8.77
CA LEU A 56 -11.04 14.65 -8.57
C LEU A 56 -11.10 16.03 -7.89
N THR A 57 -12.19 16.75 -8.04
CA THR A 57 -12.45 17.89 -7.14
C THR A 57 -12.84 17.39 -5.74
N PRO A 58 -12.71 18.22 -4.68
CA PRO A 58 -13.19 17.85 -3.35
C PRO A 58 -14.68 17.49 -3.33
N GLU A 59 -15.50 18.19 -4.11
CA GLU A 59 -16.95 17.97 -4.25
C GLU A 59 -17.25 16.61 -4.90
N GLU A 60 -16.56 16.27 -5.99
CA GLU A 60 -16.67 14.97 -6.65
C GLU A 60 -16.25 13.85 -5.71
N PHE A 61 -15.16 14.06 -4.97
CA PHE A 61 -14.67 13.08 -4.00
C PHE A 61 -15.71 12.83 -2.89
N LYS A 62 -16.27 13.89 -2.30
CA LYS A 62 -17.31 13.81 -1.27
C LYS A 62 -18.58 13.13 -1.79
N THR A 63 -18.97 13.43 -3.03
CA THR A 63 -20.13 12.75 -3.68
C THR A 63 -19.89 11.24 -3.80
N LYS A 64 -18.69 10.84 -4.19
CA LYS A 64 -18.33 9.41 -4.27
C LYS A 64 -18.27 8.73 -2.89
N ILE A 65 -17.87 9.46 -1.83
CA ILE A 65 -17.99 8.96 -0.44
C ILE A 65 -19.44 8.68 -0.09
N GLN A 66 -20.34 9.63 -0.35
CA GLN A 66 -21.77 9.49 -0.07
C GLN A 66 -22.39 8.31 -0.81
N ASN A 67 -21.94 8.05 -2.03
CA ASN A 67 -22.37 6.93 -2.86
C ASN A 67 -21.70 5.59 -2.48
N ASN A 68 -20.84 5.55 -1.44
CA ASN A 68 -20.09 4.36 -1.01
C ASN A 68 -19.26 3.72 -2.15
N GLU A 69 -18.64 4.55 -3.00
CA GLU A 69 -17.85 4.11 -4.15
C GLU A 69 -16.41 3.73 -3.81
N PHE A 70 -15.90 4.12 -2.64
CA PHE A 70 -14.53 3.82 -2.21
C PHE A 70 -14.43 2.51 -1.43
N LEU A 71 -13.31 1.79 -1.62
CA LEU A 71 -12.88 0.69 -0.75
C LEU A 71 -12.34 1.20 0.57
N GLU A 72 -11.53 2.24 0.48
CA GLU A 72 -10.95 3.00 1.58
C GLU A 72 -10.76 4.45 1.13
N TYR A 73 -10.78 5.37 2.07
CA TYR A 73 -10.39 6.77 1.84
C TYR A 73 -9.93 7.42 3.15
N GLU A 74 -9.14 8.46 3.03
CA GLU A 74 -8.64 9.27 4.15
C GLU A 74 -8.65 10.76 3.78
N GLU A 75 -9.06 11.60 4.70
CA GLU A 75 -8.84 13.04 4.63
C GLU A 75 -7.54 13.37 5.37
N VAL A 76 -6.46 13.58 4.62
CA VAL A 76 -5.12 13.84 5.17
C VAL A 76 -4.96 15.27 5.66
N TYR A 77 -5.58 16.22 4.95
CA TYR A 77 -5.71 17.63 5.31
C TYR A 77 -7.09 18.12 4.87
N GLU A 78 -7.55 19.24 5.39
CA GLU A 78 -8.83 19.83 5.02
C GLU A 78 -9.04 19.87 3.49
N ASN A 79 -10.09 19.18 3.03
CA ASN A 79 -10.45 19.00 1.62
C ASN A 79 -9.37 18.31 0.75
N ARG A 80 -8.39 17.62 1.35
CA ARG A 80 -7.42 16.79 0.65
C ARG A 80 -7.64 15.32 0.97
N PHE A 81 -8.36 14.68 0.08
CA PHE A 81 -8.72 13.28 0.18
C PHE A 81 -7.81 12.41 -0.69
N TYR A 82 -7.62 11.19 -0.24
CA TYR A 82 -7.04 10.08 -1.00
C TYR A 82 -7.92 8.85 -0.80
N GLY A 83 -8.05 8.01 -1.82
CA GLY A 83 -8.85 6.80 -1.68
C GLY A 83 -8.83 5.93 -2.93
N THR A 84 -9.32 4.71 -2.79
CA THR A 84 -9.33 3.69 -3.84
C THR A 84 -10.75 3.37 -4.26
N LEU A 85 -11.08 3.59 -5.54
CA LEU A 85 -12.42 3.32 -6.09
C LEU A 85 -12.64 1.82 -6.34
N LYS A 86 -13.76 1.28 -5.84
CA LYS A 86 -14.20 -0.10 -6.07
C LYS A 86 -14.25 -0.46 -7.56
N GLN A 87 -14.87 0.40 -8.36
CA GLN A 87 -15.05 0.18 -9.79
C GLN A 87 -13.72 0.03 -10.53
N GLN A 88 -12.71 0.81 -10.15
CA GLN A 88 -11.39 0.78 -10.78
C GLN A 88 -10.69 -0.55 -10.52
N VAL A 89 -10.71 -0.99 -9.27
CA VAL A 89 -10.14 -2.28 -8.87
C VAL A 89 -10.84 -3.43 -9.60
N GLU A 90 -12.18 -3.42 -9.66
CA GLU A 90 -12.93 -4.47 -10.32
C GLU A 90 -12.63 -4.54 -11.82
N ARG A 91 -12.46 -3.40 -12.51
CA ARG A 91 -12.03 -3.37 -13.93
C ARG A 91 -10.67 -4.02 -14.14
N GLN A 92 -9.68 -3.73 -13.28
CA GLN A 92 -8.36 -4.35 -13.34
C GLN A 92 -8.46 -5.86 -13.14
N ARG A 93 -9.21 -6.30 -12.14
CA ARG A 93 -9.42 -7.72 -11.84
C ARG A 93 -10.11 -8.47 -13.00
N GLU A 94 -11.14 -7.87 -13.59
CA GLU A 94 -11.86 -8.42 -14.75
C GLU A 94 -10.96 -8.56 -15.98
N ALA A 95 -9.97 -7.67 -16.12
CA ALA A 95 -8.92 -7.79 -17.13
C ALA A 95 -7.86 -8.86 -16.82
N GLY A 96 -8.01 -9.60 -15.71
CA GLY A 96 -7.06 -10.65 -15.29
C GLY A 96 -5.80 -10.12 -14.59
N GLN A 97 -5.78 -8.83 -14.22
CA GLN A 97 -4.67 -8.21 -13.50
C GLN A 97 -4.79 -8.50 -11.99
N ASN A 98 -3.68 -8.90 -11.36
CA ASN A 98 -3.60 -8.96 -9.91
C ASN A 98 -3.29 -7.56 -9.37
N VAL A 99 -4.16 -7.04 -8.52
CA VAL A 99 -4.12 -5.64 -8.08
C VAL A 99 -3.30 -5.50 -6.80
N VAL A 100 -2.28 -4.66 -6.82
CA VAL A 100 -1.43 -4.35 -5.66
C VAL A 100 -1.89 -3.04 -5.01
N PHE A 101 -2.16 -3.10 -3.71
CA PHE A 101 -2.45 -1.93 -2.88
C PHE A 101 -1.23 -1.60 -2.01
N ASP A 102 -0.68 -0.42 -2.21
CA ASP A 102 0.32 0.19 -1.33
C ASP A 102 -0.40 1.22 -0.44
N VAL A 103 -0.91 0.75 0.68
CA VAL A 103 -1.80 1.51 1.57
C VAL A 103 -1.30 1.51 3.02
N ASP A 104 -1.83 2.42 3.82
CA ASP A 104 -1.60 2.40 5.25
C ASP A 104 -2.26 1.18 5.92
N VAL A 105 -1.99 0.98 7.21
CA VAL A 105 -2.46 -0.21 7.94
C VAL A 105 -3.98 -0.26 8.07
N LYS A 106 -4.65 0.88 8.23
CA LYS A 106 -6.12 0.93 8.33
C LYS A 106 -6.79 0.63 7.00
N GLY A 107 -6.28 1.24 5.93
CA GLY A 107 -6.71 0.96 4.56
C GLY A 107 -6.52 -0.51 4.22
N GLY A 108 -5.36 -1.07 4.54
CA GLY A 108 -5.06 -2.50 4.32
C GLY A 108 -6.05 -3.43 5.02
N VAL A 109 -6.33 -3.20 6.30
CA VAL A 109 -7.32 -3.99 7.06
C VAL A 109 -8.73 -3.84 6.47
N ASN A 110 -9.13 -2.65 6.06
CA ASN A 110 -10.44 -2.42 5.48
C ASN A 110 -10.62 -3.11 4.12
N ILE A 111 -9.60 -3.04 3.25
CA ILE A 111 -9.60 -3.74 1.95
C ILE A 111 -9.66 -5.26 2.17
N LYS A 112 -8.87 -5.79 3.11
CA LYS A 112 -8.90 -7.22 3.47
C LYS A 112 -10.28 -7.66 3.95
N LYS A 113 -10.93 -6.88 4.81
CA LYS A 113 -12.31 -7.18 5.27
C LYS A 113 -13.31 -7.19 4.12
N TYR A 114 -13.15 -6.33 3.13
CA TYR A 114 -14.06 -6.25 1.99
C TYR A 114 -13.93 -7.44 1.04
N TYR A 115 -12.70 -7.87 0.74
CA TYR A 115 -12.43 -8.93 -0.25
C TYR A 115 -12.24 -10.33 0.34
N GLY A 116 -12.05 -10.45 1.64
CA GLY A 116 -11.87 -11.75 2.30
C GLY A 116 -10.73 -12.56 1.69
N ASP A 117 -11.04 -13.79 1.27
CA ASP A 117 -10.04 -14.75 0.75
C ASP A 117 -9.56 -14.42 -0.68
N GLU A 118 -10.21 -13.49 -1.38
CA GLU A 118 -9.73 -12.99 -2.68
C GLU A 118 -8.54 -12.02 -2.55
N ALA A 119 -8.20 -11.59 -1.32
CA ALA A 119 -7.09 -10.72 -1.01
C ALA A 119 -6.09 -11.37 -0.07
N LEU A 120 -4.80 -11.23 -0.38
CA LEU A 120 -3.70 -11.53 0.53
C LEU A 120 -3.19 -10.22 1.13
N SER A 121 -3.10 -10.14 2.46
CA SER A 121 -2.53 -8.99 3.16
C SER A 121 -1.16 -9.31 3.74
N LEU A 122 -0.15 -8.54 3.32
CA LEU A 122 1.23 -8.63 3.78
C LEU A 122 1.60 -7.41 4.63
N PHE A 123 2.23 -7.64 5.75
CA PHE A 123 2.84 -6.61 6.57
C PHE A 123 4.36 -6.75 6.56
N ILE A 124 5.05 -5.72 6.06
CA ILE A 124 6.52 -5.70 6.06
C ILE A 124 6.98 -4.91 7.28
N GLN A 125 7.72 -5.55 8.18
CA GLN A 125 8.23 -4.89 9.36
C GLN A 125 9.76 -4.91 9.43
N PRO A 126 10.38 -3.89 10.05
CA PRO A 126 11.80 -3.94 10.38
C PRO A 126 12.04 -4.98 11.50
N PRO A 127 13.27 -5.46 11.70
CA PRO A 127 13.58 -6.40 12.78
C PRO A 127 13.42 -5.75 14.16
N SER A 128 13.61 -4.44 14.28
CA SER A 128 13.36 -3.66 15.50
C SER A 128 13.08 -2.19 15.19
N VAL A 129 12.58 -1.45 16.19
CA VAL A 129 12.38 0.01 16.10
C VAL A 129 13.73 0.73 16.04
N GLU A 130 14.76 0.22 16.72
CA GLU A 130 16.13 0.76 16.69
C GLU A 130 16.73 0.66 15.29
N GLU A 131 16.55 -0.48 14.61
CA GLU A 131 17.00 -0.65 13.23
C GLU A 131 16.23 0.29 12.29
N LEU A 132 14.92 0.47 12.50
CA LEU A 132 14.13 1.43 11.74
C LEU A 132 14.67 2.87 11.94
N ARG A 133 14.98 3.25 13.16
CA ARG A 133 15.62 4.54 13.47
C ARG A 133 16.90 4.72 12.66
N ARG A 134 17.79 3.73 12.72
CA ARG A 134 19.07 3.74 11.99
C ARG A 134 18.87 3.93 10.48
N ARG A 135 17.87 3.25 9.91
CA ARG A 135 17.53 3.37 8.48
C ARG A 135 16.98 4.74 8.11
N LEU A 136 16.18 5.36 8.98
CA LEU A 136 15.64 6.70 8.76
C LEU A 136 16.74 7.78 8.87
N GLU A 137 17.61 7.68 9.87
CA GLU A 137 18.75 8.58 10.05
C GLU A 137 19.76 8.47 8.87
N GLY A 138 20.01 7.27 8.38
CA GLY A 138 20.92 7.02 7.26
C GLY A 138 20.50 7.64 5.92
N ARG A 139 19.23 8.06 5.76
CA ARG A 139 18.77 8.74 4.54
C ARG A 139 19.21 10.20 4.47
N ALA A 140 19.64 10.79 5.59
CA ALA A 140 20.12 12.18 5.70
C ALA A 140 19.18 13.26 5.08
N THR A 141 17.89 12.97 4.94
CA THR A 141 16.89 13.85 4.32
C THR A 141 15.92 14.44 5.33
N ASP A 142 15.86 13.91 6.54
CA ASP A 142 14.86 14.25 7.55
C ASP A 142 15.52 14.94 8.77
N THR A 143 14.78 15.85 9.40
CA THR A 143 15.19 16.43 10.69
C THR A 143 14.97 15.43 11.83
N ALA A 144 15.60 15.67 12.99
CA ALA A 144 15.42 14.83 14.18
C ALA A 144 13.95 14.76 14.62
N GLU A 145 13.21 15.87 14.53
CA GLU A 145 11.78 15.94 14.85
C GLU A 145 10.96 15.08 13.87
N ALA A 146 11.27 15.14 12.57
CA ALA A 146 10.59 14.32 11.56
C ALA A 146 10.84 12.82 11.79
N ILE A 147 12.07 12.46 12.16
CA ILE A 147 12.42 11.05 12.51
C ILE A 147 11.63 10.61 13.74
N ALA A 148 11.55 11.44 14.80
CA ALA A 148 10.79 11.10 16.01
C ALA A 148 9.30 10.89 15.70
N GLN A 149 8.69 11.74 14.88
CA GLN A 149 7.30 11.59 14.44
C GLN A 149 7.08 10.30 13.64
N ARG A 150 8.01 9.97 12.73
CA ARG A 150 7.96 8.72 11.94
C ARG A 150 8.09 7.48 12.81
N LEU A 151 8.94 7.52 13.84
CA LEU A 151 9.09 6.39 14.77
C LEU A 151 7.84 6.19 15.61
N ALA A 152 7.25 7.26 16.16
CA ALA A 152 5.99 7.17 16.89
C ALA A 152 4.86 6.61 16.02
N LYS A 153 4.78 7.05 14.75
CA LYS A 153 3.83 6.49 13.78
C LYS A 153 4.13 5.01 13.50
N ALA A 154 5.40 4.64 13.35
CA ALA A 154 5.81 3.26 13.09
C ALA A 154 5.44 2.32 14.25
N GLU A 155 5.65 2.74 15.50
CA GLU A 155 5.22 1.98 16.70
C GLU A 155 3.71 1.72 16.69
N TYR A 156 2.93 2.74 16.34
CA TYR A 156 1.48 2.59 16.16
C TYR A 156 1.15 1.61 15.02
N GLU A 157 1.78 1.74 13.85
CA GLU A 157 1.54 0.88 12.69
C GLU A 157 1.93 -0.59 12.98
N LEU A 158 2.99 -0.84 13.74
CA LEU A 158 3.41 -2.17 14.15
C LEU A 158 2.35 -2.91 14.99
N THR A 159 1.49 -2.19 15.73
CA THR A 159 0.39 -2.83 16.49
C THR A 159 -0.65 -3.49 15.58
N PHE A 160 -0.68 -3.16 14.30
CA PHE A 160 -1.59 -3.76 13.32
C PHE A 160 -1.07 -5.06 12.69
N ALA A 161 0.21 -5.38 12.84
CA ALA A 161 0.82 -6.57 12.23
C ALA A 161 0.00 -7.87 12.44
N PRO A 162 -0.58 -8.15 13.64
CA PRO A 162 -1.39 -9.36 13.84
C PRO A 162 -2.71 -9.41 13.06
N GLN A 163 -3.12 -8.31 12.42
CA GLN A 163 -4.35 -8.24 11.62
C GLN A 163 -4.10 -8.56 10.13
N PHE A 164 -2.85 -8.83 9.75
CA PHE A 164 -2.46 -9.20 8.39
C PHE A 164 -2.28 -10.72 8.27
N ASP A 165 -2.52 -11.26 7.08
CA ASP A 165 -2.42 -12.72 6.84
C ASP A 165 -0.98 -13.20 6.99
N ARG A 166 0.00 -12.38 6.63
CA ARG A 166 1.44 -12.68 6.72
C ARG A 166 2.23 -11.45 7.14
N VAL A 167 3.22 -11.71 7.99
CA VAL A 167 4.21 -10.70 8.43
C VAL A 167 5.57 -11.14 7.94
N ILE A 168 6.27 -10.24 7.22
CA ILE A 168 7.62 -10.46 6.72
C ILE A 168 8.56 -9.53 7.48
N VAL A 169 9.55 -10.10 8.16
CA VAL A 169 10.58 -9.32 8.85
C VAL A 169 11.70 -9.00 7.86
N ASN A 170 11.84 -7.74 7.48
CA ASN A 170 12.89 -7.28 6.57
C ASN A 170 14.16 -6.95 7.36
N ASP A 171 14.85 -7.98 7.82
CA ASP A 171 16.22 -7.90 8.36
C ASP A 171 17.24 -7.95 7.22
N ASP A 172 17.19 -9.01 6.43
CA ASP A 172 17.89 -9.11 5.14
C ASP A 172 16.91 -8.91 3.98
N LEU A 173 17.20 -7.93 3.12
CA LEU A 173 16.31 -7.55 2.02
C LEU A 173 16.13 -8.68 0.99
N ASN A 174 17.19 -9.48 0.72
CA ASN A 174 17.08 -10.55 -0.26
C ASN A 174 16.26 -11.72 0.29
N ALA A 175 16.44 -12.07 1.56
CA ALA A 175 15.61 -13.06 2.23
C ALA A 175 14.12 -12.61 2.25
N ALA A 176 13.85 -11.37 2.62
CA ALA A 176 12.50 -10.81 2.63
C ALA A 176 11.84 -10.79 1.23
N LYS A 177 12.60 -10.51 0.18
CA LYS A 177 12.13 -10.60 -1.22
C LYS A 177 11.73 -12.04 -1.59
N GLN A 178 12.56 -13.03 -1.27
CA GLN A 178 12.28 -14.43 -1.58
C GLN A 178 11.07 -14.95 -0.80
N GLU A 179 10.95 -14.59 0.47
CA GLU A 179 9.80 -14.92 1.29
C GLU A 179 8.51 -14.30 0.71
N ALA A 180 8.54 -13.02 0.35
CA ALA A 180 7.41 -12.34 -0.29
C ALA A 180 7.02 -13.02 -1.60
N LEU A 181 7.99 -13.37 -2.45
CA LEU A 181 7.75 -14.08 -3.71
C LEU A 181 7.04 -15.41 -3.48
N GLN A 182 7.54 -16.23 -2.57
CA GLN A 182 6.95 -17.53 -2.27
C GLN A 182 5.51 -17.41 -1.78
N ILE A 183 5.25 -16.47 -0.85
CA ILE A 183 3.90 -16.23 -0.30
C ILE A 183 2.95 -15.78 -1.41
N VAL A 184 3.36 -14.84 -2.27
CA VAL A 184 2.54 -14.34 -3.37
C VAL A 184 2.28 -15.42 -4.41
N GLN A 185 3.28 -16.21 -4.80
CA GLN A 185 3.10 -17.33 -5.73
C GLN A 185 2.13 -18.37 -5.21
N ASP A 186 2.21 -18.72 -3.93
CA ASP A 186 1.30 -19.71 -3.33
C ASP A 186 -0.14 -19.18 -3.25
N PHE A 187 -0.31 -17.91 -3.01
CA PHE A 187 -1.63 -17.28 -3.01
C PHE A 187 -2.24 -17.18 -4.42
N LEU A 188 -1.45 -16.90 -5.45
CA LEU A 188 -1.95 -16.72 -6.82
C LEU A 188 -2.29 -18.05 -7.55
N LYS A 189 -1.80 -19.18 -7.08
CA LYS A 189 -2.21 -20.53 -7.56
C LYS A 189 -3.69 -20.76 -7.29
#